data_29728f4ac8693b9506c4bb04a8dc07fa
#
_entry.id   29728f4ac8693b9506c4bb04a8dc07fa
#
_cell.length_a   1.000
_cell.length_b   1.000
_cell.length_c   1.000
_cell.angle_alpha   90.00
_cell.angle_beta   90.00
_cell.angle_gamma   90.00
#
_symmetry.space_group_name_H-M   'P 1'
#
loop_
_entity.id
_entity.type
_entity.pdbx_description
1 polymer ?
#
loop_
_entity_poly.entity_id
_entity_poly.type
_entity_poly.pdbx_seq_one_letter_code
_entity_poly.pdbx_strand_id
1 'polypeptide(L)'
;LTGLNKIEMGKKIGENKVLEFRRSWDIKPDPLSKESPYHPLNIETYSEISQNIIPDTESLKDTYERVLKYYQNEIKKKLTNKNILISTHCNSIRVLCKYLIKMYNNQISSLEIPTGNPLIIEINKEEQIVSCEYLDKERARDLLVF
;
A
#
# COMPACT_ATOMS: atom_id res chain seq x y z
N LEU A 1 -10.39 4.37 9.48
CA LEU A 1 -9.56 4.30 10.71
C LEU A 1 -8.52 5.44 10.78
N THR A 2 -8.51 6.34 9.83
CA THR A 2 -7.57 7.48 9.78
C THR A 2 -7.79 8.40 10.98
N GLY A 3 -6.69 8.83 11.63
CA GLY A 3 -6.73 9.67 12.82
C GLY A 3 -7.06 8.94 14.13
N LEU A 4 -7.34 7.63 14.10
CA LEU A 4 -7.72 6.87 15.29
C LEU A 4 -6.58 6.02 15.82
N ASN A 5 -6.50 5.90 17.15
CA ASN A 5 -5.54 5.03 17.81
C ASN A 5 -5.95 3.56 17.65
N LYS A 6 -5.00 2.69 17.24
CA LYS A 6 -5.26 1.27 16.98
C LYS A 6 -5.74 0.52 18.23
N ILE A 7 -5.13 0.80 19.37
CA ILE A 7 -5.45 0.11 20.65
C ILE A 7 -6.86 0.48 21.09
N GLU A 8 -7.23 1.76 21.02
CA GLU A 8 -8.56 2.24 21.35
C GLU A 8 -9.62 1.67 20.41
N MET A 9 -9.32 1.59 19.12
CA MET A 9 -10.22 0.95 18.16
C MET A 9 -10.35 -0.56 18.42
N GLY A 10 -9.25 -1.26 18.77
CA GLY A 10 -9.29 -2.66 19.17
C GLY A 10 -10.22 -2.91 20.38
N LYS A 11 -10.20 -2.01 21.36
CA LYS A 11 -11.12 -2.07 22.51
C LYS A 11 -12.59 -1.80 22.12
N LYS A 12 -12.81 -0.92 21.12
CA LYS A 12 -14.15 -0.48 20.70
C LYS A 12 -14.85 -1.47 19.78
N ILE A 13 -14.17 -2.00 18.77
CA ILE A 13 -14.75 -2.84 17.72
C ILE A 13 -14.17 -4.27 17.67
N GLY A 14 -13.21 -4.59 18.54
CA GLY A 14 -12.49 -5.86 18.57
C GLY A 14 -11.20 -5.84 17.73
N GLU A 15 -10.13 -6.46 18.24
CA GLU A 15 -8.83 -6.52 17.58
C GLU A 15 -8.89 -7.23 16.22
N ASN A 16 -9.65 -8.32 16.13
CA ASN A 16 -9.84 -9.05 14.89
C ASN A 16 -10.47 -8.19 13.79
N LYS A 17 -11.44 -7.35 14.14
CA LYS A 17 -12.07 -6.44 13.17
C LYS A 17 -11.12 -5.34 12.71
N VAL A 18 -10.30 -4.80 13.60
CA VAL A 18 -9.24 -3.84 13.24
C VAL A 18 -8.22 -4.49 12.31
N LEU A 19 -7.82 -5.75 12.61
CA LEU A 19 -6.89 -6.48 11.76
C LEU A 19 -7.48 -6.77 10.37
N GLU A 20 -8.74 -7.18 10.31
CA GLU A 20 -9.48 -7.39 9.06
C GLU A 20 -9.47 -6.14 8.19
N PHE A 21 -9.86 -4.98 8.70
CA PHE A 21 -9.83 -3.70 7.98
C PHE A 21 -8.44 -3.29 7.50
N ARG A 22 -7.39 -3.72 8.18
CA ARG A 22 -6.01 -3.34 7.86
C ARG A 22 -5.30 -4.30 6.91
N ARG A 23 -5.78 -5.54 6.83
CA ARG A 23 -5.04 -6.62 6.16
C ARG A 23 -5.84 -7.38 5.10
N SER A 24 -7.16 -7.35 5.14
CA SER A 24 -7.97 -8.04 4.13
C SER A 24 -7.79 -7.41 2.74
N TRP A 25 -8.05 -8.22 1.72
CA TRP A 25 -7.91 -7.79 0.35
C TRP A 25 -9.01 -6.79 -0.05
N ASP A 26 -10.28 -7.10 0.25
CA ASP A 26 -11.45 -6.40 -0.27
C ASP A 26 -12.41 -5.85 0.80
N ILE A 27 -12.11 -6.03 2.08
CA ILE A 27 -12.92 -5.48 3.17
C ILE A 27 -12.48 -4.06 3.46
N LYS A 28 -13.43 -3.13 3.42
CA LYS A 28 -13.21 -1.71 3.71
C LYS A 28 -13.62 -1.36 5.13
N PRO A 29 -12.92 -0.42 5.81
CA PRO A 29 -13.49 0.25 6.98
C PRO A 29 -14.73 1.07 6.58
N ASP A 30 -15.54 1.41 7.58
CA ASP A 30 -16.63 2.35 7.37
C ASP A 30 -16.13 3.66 6.75
N PRO A 31 -16.92 4.31 5.87
CA PRO A 31 -16.55 5.58 5.27
C PRO A 31 -16.21 6.64 6.32
N LEU A 32 -15.15 7.40 6.08
CA LEU A 32 -14.80 8.53 6.92
C LEU A 32 -15.75 9.69 6.60
N SER A 33 -16.34 10.28 7.63
CA SER A 33 -17.21 11.47 7.45
C SER A 33 -16.44 12.60 6.76
N LYS A 34 -17.09 13.27 5.83
CA LYS A 34 -16.53 14.42 5.11
C LYS A 34 -16.26 15.63 6.02
N GLU A 35 -16.92 15.69 7.16
CA GLU A 35 -16.70 16.71 8.20
C GLU A 35 -15.50 16.37 9.12
N SER A 36 -14.95 15.17 9.02
CA SER A 36 -13.79 14.77 9.83
C SER A 36 -12.57 15.63 9.46
N PRO A 37 -11.82 16.17 10.43
CA PRO A 37 -10.60 16.92 10.17
C PRO A 37 -9.51 16.06 9.51
N TYR A 38 -9.64 14.74 9.57
CA TYR A 38 -8.73 13.77 8.95
C TYR A 38 -9.16 13.35 7.54
N HIS A 39 -10.32 13.82 7.07
CA HIS A 39 -10.73 13.53 5.70
C HIS A 39 -9.87 14.34 4.72
N PRO A 40 -9.36 13.73 3.62
CA PRO A 40 -8.49 14.42 2.67
C PRO A 40 -9.07 15.74 2.12
N LEU A 41 -10.39 15.86 2.01
CA LEU A 41 -11.06 17.10 1.61
C LEU A 41 -10.76 18.30 2.53
N ASN A 42 -10.40 18.05 3.79
CA ASN A 42 -10.13 19.05 4.80
C ASN A 42 -8.62 19.25 5.05
N ILE A 43 -7.77 18.63 4.23
CA ILE A 43 -6.31 18.72 4.34
C ILE A 43 -5.77 19.50 3.15
N GLU A 44 -5.10 20.62 3.41
CA GLU A 44 -4.59 21.55 2.40
C GLU A 44 -3.75 20.89 1.31
N THR A 45 -2.92 19.90 1.67
CA THR A 45 -2.08 19.17 0.72
C THR A 45 -2.87 18.51 -0.44
N TYR A 46 -4.16 18.25 -0.24
CA TYR A 46 -5.04 17.62 -1.24
C TYR A 46 -6.00 18.59 -1.92
N SER A 47 -5.87 19.90 -1.68
CA SER A 47 -6.80 20.93 -2.17
C SER A 47 -6.91 20.99 -3.70
N GLU A 48 -5.83 20.63 -4.42
CA GLU A 48 -5.82 20.60 -5.89
C GLU A 48 -6.41 19.31 -6.47
N ILE A 49 -6.74 18.32 -5.64
CA ILE A 49 -7.31 17.07 -6.09
C ILE A 49 -8.82 17.21 -6.22
N SER A 50 -9.36 16.81 -7.37
CA SER A 50 -10.80 16.83 -7.58
C SER A 50 -11.55 15.98 -6.54
N GLN A 51 -12.55 16.55 -5.89
CA GLN A 51 -13.28 15.93 -4.78
C GLN A 51 -13.94 14.60 -5.14
N ASN A 52 -14.35 14.44 -6.40
CA ASN A 52 -15.02 13.21 -6.87
C ASN A 52 -14.09 12.01 -7.02
N ILE A 53 -12.76 12.20 -6.95
CA ILE A 53 -11.79 11.11 -7.01
C ILE A 53 -11.19 10.77 -5.65
N ILE A 54 -11.50 11.54 -4.61
CA ILE A 54 -11.05 11.30 -3.24
C ILE A 54 -12.01 10.28 -2.59
N PRO A 55 -11.52 9.08 -2.21
CA PRO A 55 -12.37 8.07 -1.61
C PRO A 55 -12.62 8.37 -0.12
N ASP A 56 -13.84 8.13 0.35
CA ASP A 56 -14.18 8.19 1.78
C ASP A 56 -13.65 6.93 2.53
N THR A 57 -13.38 5.84 1.80
CA THR A 57 -12.81 4.60 2.32
C THR A 57 -12.15 3.80 1.21
N GLU A 58 -11.09 3.03 1.52
CA GLU A 58 -10.41 2.13 0.58
C GLU A 58 -10.13 0.76 1.24
N SER A 59 -10.27 -0.31 0.44
CA SER A 59 -9.67 -1.62 0.69
C SER A 59 -8.27 -1.69 0.05
N LEU A 60 -7.53 -2.79 0.28
CA LEU A 60 -6.29 -3.05 -0.47
C LEU A 60 -6.55 -3.24 -1.97
N LYS A 61 -7.70 -3.78 -2.34
CA LYS A 61 -8.12 -3.92 -3.74
C LYS A 61 -8.29 -2.58 -4.43
N ASP A 62 -8.98 -1.62 -3.80
CA ASP A 62 -9.12 -0.27 -4.36
C ASP A 62 -7.77 0.42 -4.49
N THR A 63 -6.92 0.30 -3.47
CA THR A 63 -5.54 0.79 -3.49
C THR A 63 -4.75 0.15 -4.65
N TYR A 64 -4.90 -1.15 -4.88
CA TYR A 64 -4.25 -1.87 -5.98
C TYR A 64 -4.66 -1.30 -7.35
N GLU A 65 -5.95 -1.10 -7.58
CA GLU A 65 -6.46 -0.63 -8.87
C GLU A 65 -5.90 0.75 -9.23
N ARG A 66 -5.88 1.70 -8.27
CA ARG A 66 -5.32 3.04 -8.54
C ARG A 66 -3.79 3.06 -8.63
N VAL A 67 -3.08 2.30 -7.78
CA VAL A 67 -1.61 2.22 -7.81
C VAL A 67 -1.13 1.55 -9.09
N LEU A 68 -1.80 0.46 -9.52
CA LEU A 68 -1.44 -0.24 -10.74
C LEU A 68 -1.62 0.64 -11.98
N LYS A 69 -2.72 1.41 -12.05
CA LYS A 69 -2.94 2.36 -13.13
C LYS A 69 -1.80 3.39 -13.23
N TYR A 70 -1.38 3.94 -12.09
CA TYR A 70 -0.26 4.90 -12.06
C TYR A 70 1.07 4.22 -12.41
N TYR A 71 1.33 3.03 -11.87
CA TYR A 71 2.53 2.26 -12.19
C TYR A 71 2.65 2.00 -13.69
N GLN A 72 1.61 1.52 -14.34
CA GLN A 72 1.63 1.20 -15.77
C GLN A 72 1.78 2.43 -16.66
N ASN A 73 1.12 3.53 -16.31
CA ASN A 73 1.11 4.74 -17.13
C ASN A 73 2.36 5.60 -16.95
N GLU A 74 2.91 5.68 -15.73
CA GLU A 74 3.97 6.63 -15.38
C GLU A 74 5.30 5.98 -15.00
N ILE A 75 5.27 4.94 -14.17
CA ILE A 75 6.51 4.36 -13.60
C ILE A 75 7.14 3.39 -14.59
N LYS A 76 6.36 2.43 -15.09
CA LYS A 76 6.83 1.34 -15.94
C LYS A 76 7.60 1.85 -17.16
N LYS A 77 7.11 2.89 -17.81
CA LYS A 77 7.75 3.51 -18.99
C LYS A 77 9.14 4.08 -18.72
N LYS A 78 9.42 4.42 -17.46
CA LYS A 78 10.69 5.02 -17.03
C LYS A 78 11.72 3.99 -16.58
N LEU A 79 11.31 2.74 -16.34
CA LEU A 79 12.18 1.66 -15.85
C LEU A 79 13.22 1.21 -16.88
N THR A 80 12.96 1.37 -18.18
CA THR A 80 13.82 0.87 -19.28
C THR A 80 15.28 1.35 -19.17
N ASN A 81 15.51 2.55 -18.65
CA ASN A 81 16.85 3.18 -18.59
C ASN A 81 17.15 3.88 -17.28
N LYS A 82 16.37 3.65 -16.21
CA LYS A 82 16.53 4.39 -14.95
C LYS A 82 16.25 3.50 -13.75
N ASN A 83 17.00 3.73 -12.68
CA ASN A 83 16.60 3.30 -11.35
C ASN A 83 15.54 4.27 -10.82
N ILE A 84 14.48 3.76 -10.24
CA ILE A 84 13.36 4.55 -9.72
C ILE A 84 13.24 4.30 -8.22
N LEU A 85 13.30 5.37 -7.43
CA LEU A 85 13.00 5.33 -6.00
C LEU A 85 11.52 5.67 -5.80
N ILE A 86 10.79 4.76 -5.12
CA ILE A 86 9.38 4.96 -4.76
C ILE A 86 9.31 5.11 -3.25
N SER A 87 8.96 6.32 -2.78
CA SER A 87 8.66 6.59 -1.38
C SER A 87 7.16 6.78 -1.21
N THR A 88 6.51 5.88 -0.49
CA THR A 88 5.05 5.88 -0.34
C THR A 88 4.60 5.09 0.89
N HIS A 89 3.28 5.10 1.17
CA HIS A 89 2.68 4.34 2.25
C HIS A 89 2.83 2.82 2.03
N CYS A 90 2.99 2.06 3.12
CA CYS A 90 3.21 0.61 3.07
C CYS A 90 2.14 -0.17 2.29
N ASN A 91 0.88 0.27 2.28
CA ASN A 91 -0.17 -0.38 1.50
C ASN A 91 0.04 -0.21 -0.01
N SER A 92 0.53 0.95 -0.45
CA SER A 92 0.87 1.17 -1.87
C SER A 92 2.04 0.27 -2.31
N ILE A 93 3.06 0.12 -1.45
CA ILE A 93 4.17 -0.82 -1.72
C ILE A 93 3.65 -2.26 -1.73
N ARG A 94 2.82 -2.64 -0.76
CA ARG A 94 2.24 -3.99 -0.64
C ARG A 94 1.47 -4.40 -1.90
N VAL A 95 0.62 -3.53 -2.43
CA VAL A 95 -0.15 -3.84 -3.64
C VAL A 95 0.71 -3.81 -4.90
N LEU A 96 1.75 -3.00 -4.95
CA LEU A 96 2.72 -3.03 -6.04
C LEU A 96 3.52 -4.35 -6.04
N CYS A 97 3.97 -4.82 -4.87
CA CYS A 97 4.59 -6.15 -4.71
C CYS A 97 3.64 -7.25 -5.18
N LYS A 98 2.34 -7.20 -4.79
CA LYS A 98 1.35 -8.16 -5.28
C LYS A 98 1.35 -8.27 -6.80
N TYR A 99 1.36 -7.14 -7.50
CA TYR A 99 1.38 -7.13 -8.96
C TYR A 99 2.70 -7.66 -9.53
N LEU A 100 3.82 -7.16 -9.05
CA LEU A 100 5.14 -7.47 -9.59
C LEU A 100 5.52 -8.94 -9.34
N ILE A 101 5.26 -9.46 -8.14
CA ILE A 101 5.66 -10.81 -7.71
C ILE A 101 4.52 -11.83 -7.92
N LYS A 102 3.38 -11.41 -8.46
CA LYS A 102 2.20 -12.24 -8.73
C LYS A 102 1.64 -12.96 -7.48
N MET A 103 1.60 -12.26 -6.35
CA MET A 103 1.08 -12.80 -5.08
C MET A 103 -0.42 -13.07 -5.13
N TYR A 104 -0.85 -14.13 -4.44
CA TYR A 104 -2.27 -14.39 -4.20
C TYR A 104 -2.87 -13.45 -3.14
N ASN A 105 -4.20 -13.32 -3.11
CA ASN A 105 -4.90 -12.43 -2.17
C ASN A 105 -4.66 -12.80 -0.70
N ASN A 106 -4.52 -14.07 -0.37
CA ASN A 106 -4.23 -14.55 0.98
C ASN A 106 -2.78 -14.26 1.41
N GLN A 107 -1.84 -14.14 0.48
CA GLN A 107 -0.43 -13.85 0.78
C GLN A 107 -0.21 -12.36 1.09
N ILE A 108 -0.98 -11.46 0.47
CA ILE A 108 -0.81 -10.02 0.66
C ILE A 108 -1.11 -9.58 2.08
N SER A 109 -2.01 -10.28 2.78
CA SER A 109 -2.37 -9.98 4.16
C SER A 109 -1.21 -10.19 5.15
N SER A 110 -0.32 -11.14 4.85
CA SER A 110 0.86 -11.48 5.66
C SER A 110 2.13 -10.73 5.25
N LEU A 111 2.13 -10.05 4.10
CA LEU A 111 3.30 -9.28 3.66
C LEU A 111 3.53 -8.07 4.57
N GLU A 112 4.61 -8.08 5.31
CA GLU A 112 5.06 -6.94 6.11
C GLU A 112 6.00 -6.05 5.30
N ILE A 113 5.81 -4.75 5.41
CA ILE A 113 6.67 -3.73 4.79
C ILE A 113 7.26 -2.88 5.92
N PRO A 114 8.50 -3.12 6.33
CA PRO A 114 9.13 -2.38 7.42
C PRO A 114 9.40 -0.94 6.99
N THR A 115 9.05 0.01 7.85
CA THR A 115 9.32 1.43 7.61
C THR A 115 10.83 1.70 7.61
N GLY A 116 11.32 2.43 6.61
CA GLY A 116 12.72 2.83 6.50
C GLY A 116 13.69 1.69 6.16
N ASN A 117 13.17 0.58 5.62
CA ASN A 117 13.99 -0.48 5.04
C ASN A 117 13.67 -0.58 3.53
N PRO A 118 14.55 -0.13 2.63
CA PRO A 118 14.30 -0.19 1.21
C PRO A 118 14.13 -1.64 0.72
N LEU A 119 13.07 -1.87 -0.08
CA LEU A 119 12.89 -3.10 -0.84
C LEU A 119 13.45 -2.87 -2.24
N ILE A 120 14.47 -3.62 -2.61
CA ILE A 120 15.12 -3.55 -3.92
C ILE A 120 14.49 -4.61 -4.82
N ILE A 121 13.95 -4.18 -5.95
CA ILE A 121 13.37 -5.06 -6.97
C ILE A 121 14.14 -4.86 -8.26
N GLU A 122 14.86 -5.89 -8.69
CA GLU A 122 15.57 -5.88 -9.97
C GLU A 122 14.69 -6.49 -11.07
N ILE A 123 14.60 -5.77 -12.17
CA ILE A 123 13.77 -6.15 -13.33
C ILE A 123 14.66 -6.19 -14.56
N ASN A 124 14.63 -7.29 -15.31
CA ASN A 124 15.37 -7.44 -16.56
C ASN A 124 14.70 -6.71 -17.74
N LYS A 125 15.33 -6.75 -18.91
CA LYS A 125 14.80 -6.11 -20.12
C LYS A 125 13.50 -6.73 -20.61
N GLU A 126 13.24 -7.97 -20.27
CA GLU A 126 12.00 -8.71 -20.56
C GLU A 126 10.90 -8.46 -19.52
N GLU A 127 11.10 -7.45 -18.64
CA GLU A 127 10.17 -7.08 -17.56
C GLU A 127 9.94 -8.19 -16.52
N GLN A 128 10.86 -9.13 -16.38
CA GLN A 128 10.81 -10.17 -15.36
C GLN A 128 11.59 -9.75 -14.13
N ILE A 129 11.09 -10.10 -12.95
CA ILE A 129 11.82 -9.88 -11.71
C ILE A 129 12.98 -10.87 -11.63
N VAL A 130 14.17 -10.32 -11.44
CA VAL A 130 15.42 -11.07 -11.27
C VAL A 130 15.70 -11.30 -9.79
N SER A 131 15.49 -10.25 -8.98
CA SER A 131 15.64 -10.32 -7.53
C SER A 131 14.64 -9.39 -6.82
N CYS A 132 14.31 -9.73 -5.58
CA CYS A 132 13.47 -8.92 -4.72
C CYS A 132 13.93 -9.12 -3.27
N GLU A 133 14.65 -8.15 -2.71
CA GLU A 133 15.22 -8.27 -1.38
C GLU A 133 15.25 -6.94 -0.63
N TYR A 134 15.18 -7.00 0.70
CA TYR A 134 15.38 -5.83 1.53
C TYR A 134 16.86 -5.47 1.66
N LEU A 135 17.16 -4.17 1.68
CA LEU A 135 18.52 -3.66 1.86
C LEU A 135 19.11 -4.10 3.21
N ASP A 136 18.32 -3.97 4.28
CA ASP A 136 18.67 -4.47 5.61
C ASP A 136 18.03 -5.84 5.83
N LYS A 137 18.82 -6.90 5.59
CA LYS A 137 18.37 -8.29 5.68
C LYS A 137 18.11 -8.72 7.13
N GLU A 138 18.82 -8.16 8.10
CA GLU A 138 18.62 -8.48 9.52
C GLU A 138 17.27 -7.99 10.03
N ARG A 139 16.85 -6.79 9.62
CA ARG A 139 15.52 -6.26 9.93
C ARG A 139 14.38 -6.95 9.17
N ALA A 140 14.72 -7.70 8.15
CA ALA A 140 13.75 -8.36 7.27
C ALA A 140 13.76 -9.89 7.37
N ARG A 141 14.57 -10.48 8.25
CA ARG A 141 14.80 -11.93 8.31
C ARG A 141 13.54 -12.79 8.49
N ASP A 142 12.49 -12.23 9.12
CA ASP A 142 11.21 -12.91 9.33
C ASP A 142 10.15 -12.48 8.30
N LEU A 143 10.55 -11.74 7.27
CA LEU A 143 9.65 -11.24 6.23
C LEU A 143 9.78 -12.10 4.97
N LEU A 144 8.67 -12.18 4.21
CA LEU A 144 8.68 -12.89 2.94
C LEU A 144 9.72 -12.25 2.00
N VAL A 145 10.74 -13.02 1.65
CA VAL A 145 11.73 -12.69 0.62
C VAL A 145 11.45 -13.58 -0.58
N PHE A 146 11.41 -13.01 -1.77
CA PHE A 146 11.10 -13.73 -3.01
C PHE A 146 12.32 -13.84 -3.90
#